data_1c21397a3918be5a63d22e1d533340b3
#
_entry.id   1c21397a3918be5a63d22e1d533340b3
#
_cell.length_a   1.000
_cell.length_b   1.000
_cell.length_c   1.000
_cell.angle_alpha   90.00
_cell.angle_beta   90.00
_cell.angle_gamma   90.00
#
_symmetry.space_group_name_H-M   'P 1'
#
loop_
_entity.id
_entity.type
_entity.pdbx_description
1 polymer ?
#
loop_
_entity_poly.entity_id
_entity_poly.type
_entity_poly.pdbx_seq_one_letter_code
_entity_poly.pdbx_strand_id
1 'polypeptide(L)'
;DLLITDHHTPGEQLPDAIAMINPMRPDCLYPFKGLSGTGVAYKLLEALDYQLSLDGFWERTGKVRADLHEELDLVAFATISDSMPMTDENRFLVQKGLEHVNPCRRPGFQALLRVCGVRGRVTPTEISFKLAPKINAAGRVDDPNLGVKLLLSQSLTEARPFADKMFSLNQQRQKIEARVFSDAFAQARQQINQKALILVDQQWHPGVMGNIASRISRYFGKTTLALTFNAGNSTERFQESIACLLYTSPSPRDTA
;
A
#
# COMPACT_ATOMS: atom_id res chain seq x y z
N ASP A 1 6.65 -0.13 -26.09
CA ASP A 1 7.65 -0.75 -25.21
C ASP A 1 7.14 -0.65 -23.77
N LEU A 2 7.16 -1.78 -23.02
CA LEU A 2 6.70 -1.86 -21.63
C LEU A 2 7.84 -2.37 -20.76
N LEU A 3 8.10 -1.67 -19.64
CA LEU A 3 8.97 -2.11 -18.57
C LEU A 3 8.14 -2.20 -17.30
N ILE A 4 8.22 -3.31 -16.58
CA ILE A 4 7.43 -3.57 -15.38
C ILE A 4 8.37 -3.65 -14.18
N THR A 5 8.03 -2.92 -13.10
CA THR A 5 8.63 -3.11 -11.77
C THR A 5 7.53 -3.59 -10.82
N ASP A 6 7.79 -4.66 -10.06
CA ASP A 6 6.82 -5.22 -9.11
C ASP A 6 7.55 -5.91 -7.94
N HIS A 7 6.83 -6.21 -6.88
CA HIS A 7 7.32 -6.91 -5.70
C HIS A 7 6.39 -8.05 -5.23
N HIS A 8 5.26 -8.24 -5.90
CA HIS A 8 4.34 -9.33 -5.58
C HIS A 8 4.85 -10.67 -6.12
N THR A 9 4.39 -11.76 -5.53
CA THR A 9 4.66 -13.09 -6.07
C THR A 9 4.06 -13.19 -7.47
N PRO A 10 4.87 -13.43 -8.51
CA PRO A 10 4.36 -13.49 -9.88
C PRO A 10 3.50 -14.74 -10.10
N GLY A 11 2.54 -14.64 -11.02
CA GLY A 11 1.80 -15.79 -11.51
C GLY A 11 2.67 -16.68 -12.42
N GLU A 12 2.11 -17.83 -12.83
CA GLU A 12 2.79 -18.75 -13.75
C GLU A 12 3.11 -18.13 -15.11
N GLN A 13 2.22 -17.24 -15.58
CA GLN A 13 2.39 -16.51 -16.83
C GLN A 13 2.76 -15.06 -16.54
N LEU A 14 3.92 -14.64 -17.01
CA LEU A 14 4.36 -13.25 -16.89
C LEU A 14 3.76 -12.41 -18.01
N PRO A 15 3.46 -11.11 -17.77
CA PRO A 15 3.05 -10.18 -18.81
C PRO A 15 4.11 -10.05 -19.91
N ASP A 16 3.66 -9.83 -21.15
CA ASP A 16 4.56 -9.52 -22.27
C ASP A 16 5.14 -8.10 -22.10
N ALA A 17 6.44 -8.02 -21.80
CA ALA A 17 7.15 -6.79 -21.56
C ALA A 17 8.62 -6.93 -21.98
N ILE A 18 9.26 -5.82 -22.36
CA ILE A 18 10.70 -5.80 -22.70
C ILE A 18 11.53 -6.26 -21.50
N ALA A 19 11.17 -5.81 -20.30
CA ALA A 19 11.80 -6.24 -19.06
C ALA A 19 10.80 -6.22 -17.89
N MET A 20 10.95 -7.21 -17.00
CA MET A 20 10.23 -7.27 -15.74
C MET A 20 11.24 -7.38 -14.60
N ILE A 21 11.26 -6.37 -13.74
CA ILE A 21 12.12 -6.29 -12.56
C ILE A 21 11.26 -6.58 -11.34
N ASN A 22 11.45 -7.79 -10.78
CA ASN A 22 10.73 -8.23 -9.60
C ASN A 22 11.61 -9.21 -8.81
N PRO A 23 12.02 -8.86 -7.58
CA PRO A 23 12.84 -9.74 -6.74
C PRO A 23 12.19 -11.09 -6.43
N MET A 24 10.86 -11.18 -6.45
CA MET A 24 10.10 -12.41 -6.15
C MET A 24 10.08 -13.43 -7.29
N ARG A 25 10.55 -13.08 -8.47
CA ARG A 25 10.67 -14.04 -9.58
C ARG A 25 11.62 -15.17 -9.21
N PRO A 26 11.31 -16.42 -9.59
CA PRO A 26 12.17 -17.58 -9.30
C PRO A 26 13.57 -17.49 -9.91
N ASP A 27 13.69 -16.83 -11.06
CA ASP A 27 14.94 -16.63 -11.80
C ASP A 27 15.73 -15.38 -11.37
N CYS A 28 15.20 -14.58 -10.45
CA CYS A 28 15.86 -13.37 -9.97
C CYS A 28 16.91 -13.70 -8.91
N LEU A 29 18.15 -13.28 -9.15
CA LEU A 29 19.29 -13.48 -8.25
C LEU A 29 19.43 -12.38 -7.18
N TYR A 30 18.56 -11.37 -7.17
CA TYR A 30 18.61 -10.33 -6.15
C TYR A 30 18.41 -10.95 -4.75
N PRO A 31 19.35 -10.74 -3.82
CA PRO A 31 19.38 -11.52 -2.56
C PRO A 31 18.22 -11.19 -1.63
N PHE A 32 17.79 -9.92 -1.58
CA PHE A 32 16.74 -9.49 -0.68
C PHE A 32 15.37 -9.43 -1.39
N LYS A 33 14.46 -10.30 -0.98
CA LYS A 33 13.13 -10.47 -1.60
C LYS A 33 12.04 -9.56 -1.00
N GLY A 34 12.35 -8.87 0.08
CA GLY A 34 11.39 -8.12 0.89
C GLY A 34 11.22 -6.65 0.52
N LEU A 35 11.69 -6.18 -0.64
CA LEU A 35 11.50 -4.79 -1.05
C LEU A 35 10.02 -4.48 -1.33
N SER A 36 9.57 -3.27 -0.99
CA SER A 36 8.31 -2.72 -1.48
C SER A 36 8.40 -2.37 -2.97
N GLY A 37 7.26 -2.20 -3.66
CA GLY A 37 7.25 -1.77 -5.07
C GLY A 37 8.05 -0.48 -5.31
N THR A 38 7.93 0.50 -4.41
CA THR A 38 8.74 1.73 -4.46
C THR A 38 10.22 1.43 -4.20
N GLY A 39 10.54 0.48 -3.32
CA GLY A 39 11.92 0.02 -3.09
C GLY A 39 12.53 -0.61 -4.35
N VAL A 40 11.78 -1.42 -5.09
CA VAL A 40 12.23 -1.99 -6.37
C VAL A 40 12.48 -0.90 -7.40
N ALA A 41 11.56 0.07 -7.52
CA ALA A 41 11.74 1.20 -8.43
C ALA A 41 12.96 2.05 -8.07
N TYR A 42 13.19 2.27 -6.76
CA TYR A 42 14.35 2.99 -6.27
C TYR A 42 15.66 2.27 -6.63
N LYS A 43 15.72 0.94 -6.48
CA LYS A 43 16.89 0.14 -6.87
C LYS A 43 17.17 0.19 -8.38
N LEU A 44 16.11 0.24 -9.19
CA LEU A 44 16.27 0.46 -10.63
C LEU A 44 16.86 1.84 -10.92
N LEU A 45 16.41 2.89 -10.23
CA LEU A 45 16.96 4.24 -10.39
C LEU A 45 18.43 4.31 -9.96
N GLU A 46 18.83 3.67 -8.85
CA GLU A 46 20.23 3.57 -8.42
C GLU A 46 21.09 2.89 -9.49
N ALA A 47 20.61 1.77 -10.04
CA ALA A 47 21.32 1.05 -11.09
C ALA A 47 21.45 1.87 -12.40
N LEU A 48 20.37 2.56 -12.78
CA LEU A 48 20.36 3.44 -13.95
C LEU A 48 21.34 4.62 -13.78
N ASP A 49 21.30 5.29 -12.64
CA ASP A 49 22.19 6.40 -12.33
C ASP A 49 23.66 5.96 -12.34
N TYR A 50 23.95 4.78 -11.78
CA TYR A 50 25.29 4.19 -11.81
C TYR A 50 25.75 3.92 -13.25
N GLN A 51 24.89 3.30 -14.09
CA GLN A 51 25.22 3.02 -15.48
C GLN A 51 25.43 4.30 -16.30
N LEU A 52 24.56 5.29 -16.14
CA LEU A 52 24.69 6.58 -16.82
C LEU A 52 25.98 7.32 -16.42
N SER A 53 26.41 7.16 -15.16
CA SER A 53 27.68 7.72 -14.69
C SER A 53 28.88 7.02 -15.33
N LEU A 54 28.84 5.68 -15.43
CA LEU A 54 29.90 4.92 -16.13
C LEU A 54 30.03 5.30 -17.61
N ASP A 55 28.89 5.56 -18.26
CA ASP A 55 28.84 5.95 -19.68
C ASP A 55 29.20 7.44 -19.91
N GLY A 56 29.56 8.19 -18.88
CA GLY A 56 29.86 9.62 -18.96
C GLY A 56 28.68 10.46 -19.46
N PHE A 57 27.46 10.01 -19.17
CA PHE A 57 26.22 10.67 -19.67
C PHE A 57 26.07 12.08 -19.10
N TRP A 58 26.33 12.25 -17.81
CA TRP A 58 26.14 13.53 -17.12
C TRP A 58 27.10 14.60 -17.66
N GLU A 59 28.36 14.25 -17.83
CA GLU A 59 29.39 15.12 -18.38
C GLU A 59 29.12 15.45 -19.84
N ARG A 60 28.75 14.43 -20.65
CA ARG A 60 28.49 14.59 -22.09
C ARG A 60 27.25 15.44 -22.37
N THR A 61 26.21 15.35 -21.53
CA THR A 61 24.94 16.04 -21.76
C THR A 61 24.80 17.36 -21.01
N GLY A 62 25.65 17.62 -20.00
CA GLY A 62 25.53 18.75 -19.09
C GLY A 62 24.27 18.75 -18.23
N LYS A 63 23.53 17.63 -18.18
CA LYS A 63 22.34 17.50 -17.32
C LYS A 63 22.74 17.37 -15.86
N VAL A 64 21.95 17.96 -14.99
CA VAL A 64 22.14 17.83 -13.55
C VAL A 64 21.74 16.43 -13.10
N ARG A 65 22.66 15.75 -12.40
CA ARG A 65 22.39 14.45 -11.78
C ARG A 65 21.40 14.63 -10.62
N ALA A 66 20.35 13.83 -10.61
CA ALA A 66 19.38 13.84 -9.51
C ALA A 66 19.99 13.27 -8.23
N ASP A 67 19.70 13.87 -7.10
CA ASP A 67 20.01 13.29 -5.79
C ASP A 67 18.92 12.28 -5.40
N LEU A 68 19.17 11.01 -5.65
CA LEU A 68 18.21 9.93 -5.34
C LEU A 68 17.95 9.78 -3.85
N HIS A 69 18.81 10.30 -2.97
CA HIS A 69 18.55 10.25 -1.53
C HIS A 69 17.30 11.05 -1.13
N GLU A 70 16.95 12.09 -1.89
CA GLU A 70 15.72 12.85 -1.64
C GLU A 70 14.45 12.01 -1.82
N GLU A 71 14.50 10.92 -2.60
CA GLU A 71 13.38 10.02 -2.84
C GLU A 71 13.23 8.91 -1.76
N LEU A 72 14.17 8.82 -0.83
CA LEU A 72 14.11 7.83 0.27
C LEU A 72 12.91 8.05 1.20
N ASP A 73 12.35 9.26 1.25
CA ASP A 73 11.11 9.54 1.97
C ASP A 73 9.94 8.70 1.41
N LEU A 74 9.83 8.58 0.09
CA LEU A 74 8.82 7.74 -0.58
C LEU A 74 9.07 6.25 -0.34
N VAL A 75 10.33 5.83 -0.38
CA VAL A 75 10.71 4.43 -0.11
C VAL A 75 10.34 4.04 1.33
N ALA A 76 10.69 4.87 2.31
CA ALA A 76 10.34 4.62 3.71
C ALA A 76 8.82 4.58 3.91
N PHE A 77 8.11 5.56 3.32
CA PHE A 77 6.65 5.62 3.40
C PHE A 77 6.00 4.35 2.83
N ALA A 78 6.38 3.94 1.62
CA ALA A 78 5.83 2.76 0.96
C ALA A 78 6.15 1.48 1.73
N THR A 79 7.41 1.29 2.14
CA THR A 79 7.86 0.11 2.89
C THR A 79 7.09 -0.08 4.20
N ILE A 80 6.85 1.02 4.94
CA ILE A 80 6.06 1.00 6.18
C ILE A 80 4.57 0.78 5.89
N SER A 81 4.03 1.48 4.88
CA SER A 81 2.60 1.43 4.53
C SER A 81 2.17 0.04 4.08
N ASP A 82 3.04 -0.63 3.35
CA ASP A 82 2.82 -1.97 2.81
C ASP A 82 3.22 -3.10 3.80
N SER A 83 3.66 -2.71 5.00
CA SER A 83 4.04 -3.63 6.08
C SER A 83 5.14 -4.62 5.68
N MET A 84 6.09 -4.16 4.87
CA MET A 84 7.23 -4.97 4.44
C MET A 84 8.14 -5.35 5.62
N PRO A 85 8.88 -6.47 5.54
CA PRO A 85 9.80 -6.86 6.60
C PRO A 85 10.83 -5.78 6.91
N MET A 86 10.99 -5.42 8.21
CA MET A 86 11.95 -4.40 8.67
C MET A 86 13.34 -5.02 8.95
N THR A 87 13.82 -5.82 8.03
CA THR A 87 15.14 -6.47 8.06
C THR A 87 16.01 -5.98 6.93
N ASP A 88 17.28 -6.27 6.99
CA ASP A 88 18.26 -6.06 5.93
C ASP A 88 18.16 -4.67 5.26
N GLU A 89 18.01 -4.61 3.94
CA GLU A 89 17.94 -3.37 3.17
C GLU A 89 16.78 -2.47 3.60
N ASN A 90 15.59 -3.05 3.87
CA ASN A 90 14.44 -2.25 4.27
C ASN A 90 14.71 -1.47 5.56
N ARG A 91 15.39 -2.07 6.52
CA ARG A 91 15.75 -1.38 7.76
C ARG A 91 16.60 -0.16 7.49
N PHE A 92 17.61 -0.30 6.63
CA PHE A 92 18.48 0.80 6.23
C PHE A 92 17.73 1.87 5.45
N LEU A 93 16.97 1.48 4.41
CA LEU A 93 16.20 2.40 3.56
C LEU A 93 15.16 3.18 4.38
N VAL A 94 14.46 2.50 5.27
CA VAL A 94 13.47 3.16 6.16
C VAL A 94 14.14 4.11 7.14
N GLN A 95 15.24 3.71 7.77
CA GLN A 95 15.97 4.59 8.68
C GLN A 95 16.41 5.87 7.94
N LYS A 96 17.01 5.73 6.78
CA LYS A 96 17.46 6.88 5.96
C LYS A 96 16.28 7.70 5.45
N GLY A 97 15.24 7.06 4.94
CA GLY A 97 14.06 7.76 4.47
C GLY A 97 13.34 8.56 5.57
N LEU A 98 13.29 8.08 6.81
CA LEU A 98 12.75 8.83 7.94
C LEU A 98 13.57 10.09 8.29
N GLU A 99 14.88 10.12 7.97
CA GLU A 99 15.69 11.33 8.07
C GLU A 99 15.24 12.40 7.06
N HIS A 100 14.69 11.99 5.91
CA HIS A 100 14.14 12.88 4.87
C HIS A 100 12.66 13.22 5.11
N VAL A 101 11.85 12.30 5.64
CA VAL A 101 10.45 12.56 5.99
C VAL A 101 10.34 13.62 7.09
N ASN A 102 11.25 13.63 8.06
CA ASN A 102 11.13 14.48 9.23
C ASN A 102 11.36 15.98 8.96
N PRO A 103 12.29 16.42 8.07
CA PRO A 103 12.32 17.79 7.59
C PRO A 103 11.11 18.14 6.74
N CYS A 104 10.40 17.14 6.24
CA CYS A 104 9.18 17.20 5.43
C CYS A 104 9.26 18.24 4.31
N ARG A 105 10.19 18.05 3.38
CA ARG A 105 10.39 18.98 2.26
C ARG A 105 9.31 18.82 1.19
N ARG A 106 8.77 17.60 1.00
CA ARG A 106 7.76 17.29 -0.02
C ARG A 106 6.40 17.91 0.32
N PRO A 107 5.84 18.82 -0.51
CA PRO A 107 4.58 19.50 -0.21
C PRO A 107 3.41 18.54 0.03
N GLY A 108 3.36 17.42 -0.70
CA GLY A 108 2.34 16.40 -0.51
C GLY A 108 2.36 15.77 0.89
N PHE A 109 3.53 15.42 1.41
CA PHE A 109 3.64 14.94 2.79
C PHE A 109 3.31 16.01 3.81
N GLN A 110 3.72 17.27 3.59
CA GLN A 110 3.34 18.38 4.48
C GLN A 110 1.82 18.53 4.58
N ALA A 111 1.12 18.50 3.44
CA ALA A 111 -0.33 18.59 3.41
C ALA A 111 -0.97 17.41 4.14
N LEU A 112 -0.49 16.18 3.89
CA LEU A 112 -1.00 14.96 4.51
C LEU A 112 -0.80 14.97 6.03
N LEU A 113 0.38 15.36 6.53
CA LEU A 113 0.68 15.49 7.95
C LEU A 113 -0.27 16.46 8.64
N ARG A 114 -0.53 17.62 8.00
CA ARG A 114 -1.45 18.65 8.53
C ARG A 114 -2.87 18.12 8.70
N VAL A 115 -3.45 17.52 7.65
CA VAL A 115 -4.84 17.00 7.71
C VAL A 115 -4.97 15.81 8.66
N CYS A 116 -3.89 15.05 8.87
CA CYS A 116 -3.85 13.95 9.83
C CYS A 116 -3.55 14.39 11.28
N GLY A 117 -3.31 15.69 11.50
CA GLY A 117 -3.00 16.23 12.82
C GLY A 117 -1.68 15.71 13.40
N VAL A 118 -0.74 15.29 12.57
CA VAL A 118 0.59 14.82 13.01
C VAL A 118 1.44 16.05 13.32
N ARG A 119 1.92 16.14 14.55
CA ARG A 119 2.78 17.22 15.02
C ARG A 119 4.10 16.63 15.54
N GLY A 120 5.20 17.31 15.27
CA GLY A 120 6.53 16.87 15.69
C GLY A 120 7.11 15.80 14.78
N ARG A 121 7.93 14.89 15.33
CA ARG A 121 8.66 13.90 14.58
C ARG A 121 7.72 12.81 14.05
N VAL A 122 7.81 12.53 12.76
CA VAL A 122 7.09 11.44 12.10
C VAL A 122 7.80 10.12 12.41
N THR A 123 7.05 9.16 12.93
CA THR A 123 7.52 7.81 13.26
C THR A 123 6.88 6.78 12.34
N PRO A 124 7.38 5.54 12.29
CA PRO A 124 6.69 4.45 11.56
C PRO A 124 5.23 4.27 11.99
N THR A 125 4.93 4.50 13.27
CA THR A 125 3.56 4.41 13.79
C THR A 125 2.64 5.46 13.17
N GLU A 126 3.08 6.72 13.07
CA GLU A 126 2.30 7.76 12.38
C GLU A 126 2.07 7.40 10.92
N ILE A 127 3.10 6.90 10.24
CA ILE A 127 2.96 6.46 8.84
C ILE A 127 1.92 5.35 8.74
N SER A 128 2.07 4.25 9.48
CA SER A 128 1.19 3.08 9.39
C SER A 128 -0.26 3.38 9.76
N PHE A 129 -0.49 4.15 10.82
CA PHE A 129 -1.85 4.30 11.39
C PHE A 129 -2.52 5.62 11.05
N LYS A 130 -1.76 6.67 10.76
CA LYS A 130 -2.34 7.98 10.45
C LYS A 130 -2.28 8.35 8.98
N LEU A 131 -1.15 8.11 8.28
CA LEU A 131 -0.95 8.58 6.92
C LEU A 131 -1.37 7.55 5.87
N ALA A 132 -0.82 6.34 5.92
CA ALA A 132 -1.08 5.27 4.95
C ALA A 132 -2.58 4.97 4.76
N PRO A 133 -3.43 4.91 5.82
CA PRO A 133 -4.85 4.66 5.63
C PRO A 133 -5.58 5.71 4.78
N LYS A 134 -5.07 6.96 4.71
CA LYS A 134 -5.67 8.02 3.89
C LYS A 134 -5.33 7.84 2.41
N ILE A 135 -4.06 7.53 2.11
CA ILE A 135 -3.65 7.22 0.73
C ILE A 135 -4.36 5.95 0.24
N ASN A 136 -4.37 4.90 1.05
CA ASN A 136 -5.02 3.64 0.69
C ASN A 136 -6.54 3.76 0.52
N ALA A 137 -7.19 4.71 1.18
CA ALA A 137 -8.63 4.92 1.04
C ALA A 137 -9.01 5.42 -0.36
N ALA A 138 -8.17 6.24 -1.00
CA ALA A 138 -8.41 6.72 -2.36
C ALA A 138 -8.56 5.55 -3.34
N GLY A 139 -7.64 4.59 -3.33
CA GLY A 139 -7.70 3.41 -4.20
C GLY A 139 -8.81 2.40 -3.86
N ARG A 140 -9.49 2.55 -2.71
CA ARG A 140 -10.57 1.63 -2.29
C ARG A 140 -11.97 2.16 -2.58
N VAL A 141 -12.16 3.49 -2.61
CA VAL A 141 -13.49 4.12 -2.67
C VAL A 141 -13.60 5.24 -3.72
N ASP A 142 -12.50 5.63 -4.38
CA ASP A 142 -12.47 6.71 -5.38
C ASP A 142 -11.29 6.48 -6.38
N ASP A 143 -10.67 7.53 -6.88
CA ASP A 143 -9.57 7.54 -7.83
C ASP A 143 -8.20 7.29 -7.14
N PRO A 144 -7.50 6.18 -7.44
CA PRO A 144 -6.17 5.90 -6.90
C PRO A 144 -5.12 6.95 -7.30
N ASN A 145 -5.34 7.68 -8.40
CA ASN A 145 -4.41 8.73 -8.86
C ASN A 145 -4.33 9.93 -7.93
N LEU A 146 -5.26 10.08 -6.98
CA LEU A 146 -5.19 11.14 -5.97
C LEU A 146 -3.88 11.10 -5.17
N GLY A 147 -3.39 9.88 -4.85
CA GLY A 147 -2.11 9.69 -4.17
C GLY A 147 -0.94 10.21 -4.99
N VAL A 148 -0.92 9.90 -6.27
CA VAL A 148 0.11 10.35 -7.21
C VAL A 148 0.07 11.89 -7.34
N LYS A 149 -1.11 12.48 -7.56
CA LYS A 149 -1.29 13.94 -7.64
C LYS A 149 -0.83 14.65 -6.37
N LEU A 150 -1.16 14.10 -5.20
CA LEU A 150 -0.69 14.62 -3.91
C LEU A 150 0.84 14.65 -3.83
N LEU A 151 1.49 13.52 -4.14
CA LEU A 151 2.95 13.38 -3.98
C LEU A 151 3.74 14.15 -5.04
N LEU A 152 3.17 14.38 -6.22
CA LEU A 152 3.76 15.19 -7.30
C LEU A 152 3.51 16.69 -7.16
N SER A 153 2.67 17.12 -6.23
CA SER A 153 2.37 18.54 -6.01
C SER A 153 3.64 19.34 -5.69
N GLN A 154 3.81 20.48 -6.35
CA GLN A 154 4.99 21.32 -6.22
C GLN A 154 4.84 22.41 -5.13
N SER A 155 3.65 22.58 -4.62
CA SER A 155 3.36 23.53 -3.54
C SER A 155 2.33 23.00 -2.55
N LEU A 156 2.34 23.56 -1.34
CA LEU A 156 1.36 23.21 -0.33
C LEU A 156 -0.08 23.60 -0.73
N THR A 157 -0.22 24.69 -1.47
CA THR A 157 -1.52 25.16 -1.99
C THR A 157 -2.10 24.16 -2.98
N GLU A 158 -1.26 23.57 -3.84
CA GLU A 158 -1.66 22.53 -4.79
C GLU A 158 -1.96 21.19 -4.07
N ALA A 159 -1.15 20.81 -3.11
CA ALA A 159 -1.27 19.53 -2.40
C ALA A 159 -2.50 19.46 -1.47
N ARG A 160 -2.89 20.58 -0.87
CA ARG A 160 -3.92 20.63 0.17
C ARG A 160 -5.28 20.06 -0.27
N PRO A 161 -5.85 20.39 -1.44
CA PRO A 161 -7.13 19.82 -1.88
C PRO A 161 -7.10 18.30 -1.99
N PHE A 162 -5.98 17.70 -2.43
CA PHE A 162 -5.83 16.26 -2.50
C PHE A 162 -5.76 15.62 -1.13
N ALA A 163 -5.03 16.22 -0.19
CA ALA A 163 -4.95 15.73 1.18
C ALA A 163 -6.32 15.80 1.90
N ASP A 164 -7.05 16.91 1.76
CA ASP A 164 -8.40 17.08 2.33
C ASP A 164 -9.37 16.05 1.74
N LYS A 165 -9.33 15.81 0.43
CA LYS A 165 -10.14 14.79 -0.24
C LYS A 165 -9.85 13.39 0.29
N MET A 166 -8.57 13.02 0.41
CA MET A 166 -8.15 11.72 0.95
C MET A 166 -8.58 11.53 2.40
N PHE A 167 -8.51 12.57 3.20
CA PHE A 167 -9.01 12.54 4.58
C PHE A 167 -10.50 12.25 4.63
N SER A 168 -11.29 12.94 3.79
CA SER A 168 -12.73 12.73 3.65
C SER A 168 -13.07 11.30 3.20
N LEU A 169 -12.37 10.80 2.18
CA LEU A 169 -12.54 9.44 1.67
C LEU A 169 -12.25 8.38 2.74
N ASN A 170 -11.20 8.59 3.54
CA ASN A 170 -10.94 7.68 4.64
C ASN A 170 -12.03 7.71 5.72
N GLN A 171 -12.62 8.86 6.02
CA GLN A 171 -13.78 8.94 6.92
C GLN A 171 -14.99 8.20 6.35
N GLN A 172 -15.26 8.34 5.05
CA GLN A 172 -16.34 7.60 4.38
C GLN A 172 -16.09 6.09 4.44
N ARG A 173 -14.86 5.65 4.12
CA ARG A 173 -14.46 4.25 4.24
C ARG A 173 -14.70 3.71 5.66
N GLN A 174 -14.31 4.46 6.69
CA GLN A 174 -14.51 4.04 8.09
C GLN A 174 -15.99 3.89 8.46
N LYS A 175 -16.86 4.79 7.96
CA LYS A 175 -18.30 4.67 8.17
C LYS A 175 -18.88 3.44 7.48
N ILE A 176 -18.49 3.18 6.22
CA ILE A 176 -18.88 1.98 5.48
C ILE A 176 -18.41 0.73 6.22
N GLU A 177 -17.13 0.70 6.64
CA GLU A 177 -16.54 -0.42 7.36
C GLU A 177 -17.24 -0.71 8.69
N ALA A 178 -17.60 0.33 9.45
CA ALA A 178 -18.31 0.16 10.73
C ALA A 178 -19.70 -0.47 10.52
N ARG A 179 -20.46 -0.02 9.51
CA ARG A 179 -21.76 -0.59 9.16
C ARG A 179 -21.61 -2.06 8.75
N VAL A 180 -20.76 -2.33 7.75
CA VAL A 180 -20.53 -3.69 7.23
C VAL A 180 -20.04 -4.63 8.35
N PHE A 181 -19.17 -4.15 9.24
CA PHE A 181 -18.72 -4.94 10.38
C PHE A 181 -19.86 -5.32 11.33
N SER A 182 -20.78 -4.40 11.64
CA SER A 182 -21.93 -4.68 12.48
C SER A 182 -22.81 -5.79 11.88
N ASP A 183 -23.11 -5.68 10.59
CA ASP A 183 -23.95 -6.65 9.88
C ASP A 183 -23.26 -8.02 9.78
N ALA A 184 -21.98 -8.03 9.41
CA ALA A 184 -21.15 -9.23 9.32
C ALA A 184 -21.00 -9.93 10.68
N PHE A 185 -20.83 -9.16 11.76
CA PHE A 185 -20.74 -9.68 13.12
C PHE A 185 -22.04 -10.37 13.57
N ALA A 186 -23.20 -9.77 13.24
CA ALA A 186 -24.49 -10.39 13.52
C ALA A 186 -24.67 -11.72 12.79
N GLN A 187 -24.29 -11.80 11.51
CA GLN A 187 -24.30 -13.04 10.73
C GLN A 187 -23.33 -14.10 11.32
N ALA A 188 -22.11 -13.69 11.70
CA ALA A 188 -21.10 -14.57 12.28
C ALA A 188 -21.58 -15.20 13.61
N ARG A 189 -22.27 -14.44 14.46
CA ARG A 189 -22.82 -14.95 15.71
C ARG A 189 -23.84 -16.07 15.49
N GLN A 190 -24.63 -16.00 14.43
CA GLN A 190 -25.61 -17.05 14.09
C GLN A 190 -24.94 -18.33 13.63
N GLN A 191 -23.69 -18.24 13.16
CA GLN A 191 -22.90 -19.35 12.64
C GLN A 191 -21.82 -19.84 13.63
N ILE A 192 -21.93 -19.50 14.92
CA ILE A 192 -20.87 -19.75 15.92
C ILE A 192 -20.48 -21.24 16.02
N ASN A 193 -21.43 -22.16 15.74
CA ASN A 193 -21.21 -23.61 15.79
C ASN A 193 -20.66 -24.18 14.48
N GLN A 194 -20.55 -23.40 13.42
CA GLN A 194 -20.01 -23.84 12.14
C GLN A 194 -18.47 -23.86 12.17
N LYS A 195 -17.85 -24.72 11.35
CA LYS A 195 -16.38 -24.81 11.23
C LYS A 195 -15.78 -23.58 10.54
N ALA A 196 -16.54 -22.97 9.64
CA ALA A 196 -16.19 -21.74 8.93
C ALA A 196 -17.38 -20.79 8.92
N LEU A 197 -17.11 -19.49 8.79
CA LEU A 197 -18.12 -18.44 8.72
C LEU A 197 -18.27 -17.99 7.27
N ILE A 198 -19.52 -17.99 6.74
CA ILE A 198 -19.84 -17.49 5.41
C ILE A 198 -20.76 -16.29 5.58
N LEU A 199 -20.25 -15.11 5.26
CA LEU A 199 -20.91 -13.82 5.45
C LEU A 199 -21.22 -13.25 4.07
N VAL A 200 -22.48 -12.88 3.84
CA VAL A 200 -22.94 -12.49 2.50
C VAL A 200 -23.91 -11.32 2.60
N ASP A 201 -23.65 -10.28 1.81
CA ASP A 201 -24.62 -9.21 1.60
C ASP A 201 -24.35 -8.48 0.27
N GLN A 202 -25.42 -8.20 -0.48
CA GLN A 202 -25.33 -7.51 -1.78
C GLN A 202 -24.99 -6.03 -1.68
N GLN A 203 -25.21 -5.42 -0.51
CA GLN A 203 -24.97 -3.98 -0.29
C GLN A 203 -23.58 -3.69 0.29
N TRP A 204 -22.79 -4.71 0.58
CA TRP A 204 -21.47 -4.49 1.13
C TRP A 204 -20.49 -3.99 0.07
N HIS A 205 -19.71 -3.00 0.45
CA HIS A 205 -18.73 -2.41 -0.47
C HIS A 205 -17.49 -3.32 -0.60
N PRO A 206 -17.08 -3.74 -1.82
CA PRO A 206 -15.96 -4.67 -2.03
C PRO A 206 -14.65 -4.20 -1.37
N GLY A 207 -14.36 -2.90 -1.40
CA GLY A 207 -13.14 -2.30 -0.87
C GLY A 207 -12.91 -2.47 0.64
N VAL A 208 -13.92 -2.93 1.43
CA VAL A 208 -13.77 -3.16 2.87
C VAL A 208 -13.82 -4.64 3.25
N MET A 209 -14.16 -5.53 2.34
CA MET A 209 -14.44 -6.94 2.62
C MET A 209 -13.27 -7.67 3.26
N GLY A 210 -12.05 -7.51 2.72
CA GLY A 210 -10.87 -8.18 3.25
C GLY A 210 -10.58 -7.80 4.71
N ASN A 211 -10.76 -6.52 5.07
CA ASN A 211 -10.58 -6.06 6.44
C ASN A 211 -11.66 -6.62 7.39
N ILE A 212 -12.92 -6.67 6.92
CA ILE A 212 -14.03 -7.24 7.68
C ILE A 212 -13.82 -8.72 7.95
N ALA A 213 -13.52 -9.52 6.91
CA ALA A 213 -13.25 -10.93 7.04
C ALA A 213 -12.10 -11.21 8.01
N SER A 214 -11.01 -10.44 7.91
CA SER A 214 -9.87 -10.52 8.81
C SER A 214 -10.24 -10.26 10.27
N ARG A 215 -11.01 -9.21 10.53
CA ARG A 215 -11.44 -8.85 11.90
C ARG A 215 -12.38 -9.88 12.50
N ILE A 216 -13.35 -10.37 11.72
CA ILE A 216 -14.30 -11.41 12.14
C ILE A 216 -13.56 -12.73 12.40
N SER A 217 -12.66 -13.14 11.48
CA SER A 217 -11.86 -14.34 11.64
C SER A 217 -11.03 -14.32 12.94
N ARG A 218 -10.37 -13.20 13.22
CA ARG A 218 -9.60 -13.01 14.47
C ARG A 218 -10.48 -13.07 15.72
N TYR A 219 -11.64 -12.42 15.68
CA TYR A 219 -12.53 -12.36 16.84
C TYR A 219 -13.11 -13.74 17.21
N PHE A 220 -13.54 -14.50 16.20
CA PHE A 220 -14.16 -15.83 16.41
C PHE A 220 -13.19 -16.98 16.35
N GLY A 221 -11.92 -16.77 15.99
CA GLY A 221 -10.92 -17.83 15.81
C GLY A 221 -11.29 -18.82 14.69
N LYS A 222 -11.99 -18.34 13.63
CA LYS A 222 -12.54 -19.19 12.57
C LYS A 222 -12.20 -18.67 11.20
N THR A 223 -11.99 -19.57 10.25
CA THR A 223 -11.93 -19.22 8.83
C THR A 223 -13.19 -18.48 8.44
N THR A 224 -13.05 -17.32 7.82
CA THR A 224 -14.16 -16.45 7.44
C THR A 224 -14.09 -16.11 5.97
N LEU A 225 -15.19 -16.36 5.28
CA LEU A 225 -15.42 -15.97 3.89
C LEU A 225 -16.44 -14.85 3.87
N ALA A 226 -16.10 -13.70 3.31
CA ALA A 226 -17.01 -12.58 3.16
C ALA A 226 -17.26 -12.30 1.66
N LEU A 227 -18.52 -12.32 1.25
CA LEU A 227 -18.96 -12.23 -0.13
C LEU A 227 -19.84 -11.02 -0.36
N THR A 228 -19.72 -10.38 -1.50
CA THR A 228 -20.64 -9.38 -2.00
C THR A 228 -20.88 -9.56 -3.49
N PHE A 229 -21.98 -9.03 -4.00
CA PHE A 229 -22.36 -9.12 -5.41
C PHE A 229 -22.30 -7.73 -6.02
N ASN A 230 -21.61 -7.57 -7.14
CA ASN A 230 -21.72 -6.36 -7.94
C ASN A 230 -22.92 -6.46 -8.89
N ALA A 231 -23.94 -5.68 -8.66
CA ALA A 231 -25.09 -5.52 -9.58
C ALA A 231 -24.72 -4.57 -10.75
N GLY A 232 -23.67 -4.85 -11.49
CA GLY A 232 -23.23 -4.03 -12.63
C GLY A 232 -22.95 -4.88 -13.87
N ASN A 233 -23.90 -4.86 -14.84
CA ASN A 233 -23.86 -5.43 -16.20
C ASN A 233 -23.79 -6.97 -16.34
N SER A 234 -24.97 -7.54 -16.66
CA SER A 234 -25.27 -8.73 -17.51
C SER A 234 -24.12 -9.69 -17.80
N THR A 235 -23.64 -10.34 -16.84
CA THR A 235 -23.10 -11.68 -16.64
C THR A 235 -22.68 -11.71 -15.16
N GLU A 236 -23.31 -12.57 -14.37
CA GLU A 236 -23.06 -12.73 -12.94
C GLU A 236 -21.59 -13.07 -12.68
N ARG A 237 -20.76 -12.05 -12.58
CA ARG A 237 -19.39 -12.21 -12.05
C ARG A 237 -19.47 -11.94 -10.55
N PHE A 238 -19.44 -13.02 -9.79
CA PHE A 238 -19.07 -12.95 -8.37
C PHE A 238 -17.75 -12.22 -8.27
N GLN A 239 -17.74 -11.01 -7.75
CA GLN A 239 -16.50 -10.42 -7.29
C GLN A 239 -16.23 -11.01 -5.91
N GLU A 240 -15.55 -12.15 -5.92
CA GLU A 240 -15.10 -12.85 -4.75
C GLU A 240 -13.98 -12.06 -4.08
N SER A 241 -14.32 -11.29 -3.04
CA SER A 241 -13.32 -10.89 -2.06
C SER A 241 -13.16 -12.04 -1.06
N ILE A 242 -12.46 -13.09 -1.47
CA ILE A 242 -12.09 -14.19 -0.59
C ILE A 242 -10.96 -13.72 0.32
N ALA A 243 -11.29 -13.23 1.49
CA ALA A 243 -10.31 -13.10 2.55
C ALA A 243 -10.28 -14.42 3.35
N CYS A 244 -9.59 -15.41 2.80
CA CYS A 244 -9.27 -16.63 3.52
C CYS A 244 -8.08 -16.34 4.43
N LEU A 245 -8.32 -16.04 5.71
CA LEU A 245 -7.28 -16.10 6.73
C LEU A 245 -7.19 -17.54 7.21
N LEU A 246 -6.32 -18.31 6.57
CA LEU A 246 -5.71 -19.45 7.23
C LEU A 246 -4.81 -18.90 8.34
N TYR A 247 -5.25 -19.06 9.58
CA TYR A 247 -4.49 -18.68 10.76
C TYR A 247 -3.36 -19.73 10.94
N THR A 248 -2.18 -19.45 10.37
CA THR A 248 -1.01 -20.34 10.51
C THR A 248 0.23 -19.64 11.08
N SER A 249 0.18 -18.34 11.35
CA SER A 249 1.27 -17.65 12.09
C SER A 249 0.75 -16.35 12.71
N PRO A 250 1.21 -15.95 13.90
CA PRO A 250 0.99 -14.62 14.41
C PRO A 250 1.61 -13.59 13.42
N SER A 251 0.86 -12.58 13.10
CA SER A 251 1.37 -11.44 12.31
C SER A 251 2.53 -10.80 13.08
N PRO A 252 3.59 -10.30 12.41
CA PRO A 252 4.63 -9.51 13.07
C PRO A 252 4.11 -8.31 13.88
N ARG A 253 2.83 -7.94 13.70
CA ARG A 253 2.14 -6.91 14.49
C ARG A 253 1.65 -7.39 15.86
N ASP A 254 1.60 -8.70 16.08
CA ASP A 254 1.07 -9.29 17.32
C ASP A 254 2.17 -9.63 18.33
N THR A 255 3.45 -9.37 17.98
CA THR A 255 4.64 -9.64 18.79
C THR A 255 5.43 -8.40 19.20
N ALA A 256 4.83 -7.20 19.05
CA ALA A 256 5.44 -5.93 19.47
C ALA A 256 4.73 -5.33 20.69
#